data_cd09dc23f06fc04760640beceebb4046
#
_entry.id   cd09dc23f06fc04760640beceebb4046
#
_cell.length_a   1.000
_cell.length_b   1.000
_cell.length_c   1.000
_cell.angle_alpha   90.00
_cell.angle_beta   90.00
_cell.angle_gamma   90.00
#
_symmetry.space_group_name_H-M   'P 1'
#
loop_
_entity.id
_entity.type
_entity.pdbx_description
1 polymer ?
#
loop_
_entity_poly.entity_id
_entity_poly.type
_entity_poly.pdbx_seq_one_letter_code
_entity_poly.pdbx_strand_id
1 'polypeptide(L)'
;MKCIFHCDLDGRCAGAIVAYFTNNYNKEDYYEANYNDPLPIDSYENKETVYLVDFSFTEDTKHYLDTLIKKECKIIHIDHHTSTMELYENHPEYAKLEGIRSSEHSGAALTWMYFTDTKDIKDCPLFVQYVSDFDCWHWKMKETENFKFGMETVSNYGPLSMIWTKFIKEHYNKYTETIEDIIKKGKIAKKYSANINKEYCKNFAYVTEVEGNKCIVLNKKDGGSLVFGDLVKEYPMSMVWAFDGEYYQYSIYSQDPNIFCNKIAEKYGGGGHKGAAGFRLEDMPFKKI
;
A
#
# COMPACT_ATOMS: atom_id res chain seq x y z
N MET A 1 -4.98 2.29 -23.25
CA MET A 1 -4.03 2.41 -22.12
C MET A 1 -4.37 1.40 -21.04
N LYS A 2 -3.41 0.98 -20.22
CA LYS A 2 -3.63 0.10 -19.07
C LYS A 2 -3.06 0.73 -17.81
N CYS A 3 -3.60 0.39 -16.65
CA CYS A 3 -3.12 0.85 -15.36
C CYS A 3 -3.03 -0.35 -14.40
N ILE A 4 -1.84 -0.63 -13.90
CA ILE A 4 -1.59 -1.62 -12.84
C ILE A 4 -1.31 -0.84 -11.55
N PHE A 5 -1.95 -1.24 -10.46
CA PHE A 5 -1.82 -0.58 -9.16
C PHE A 5 -1.94 -1.59 -8.02
N HIS A 6 -1.32 -1.28 -6.88
CA HIS A 6 -1.39 -2.13 -5.68
C HIS A 6 -2.80 -2.14 -5.06
N CYS A 7 -3.17 -3.25 -4.40
CA CYS A 7 -4.52 -3.50 -3.89
C CYS A 7 -4.83 -2.83 -2.54
N ASP A 8 -4.08 -1.83 -2.13
CA ASP A 8 -4.29 -1.08 -0.89
C ASP A 8 -4.91 0.31 -1.11
N LEU A 9 -4.92 1.13 -0.07
CA LEU A 9 -5.51 2.48 -0.15
C LEU A 9 -4.70 3.40 -1.06
N ASP A 10 -3.36 3.30 -1.01
CA ASP A 10 -2.47 4.13 -1.80
C ASP A 10 -2.54 3.78 -3.29
N GLY A 11 -2.41 2.50 -3.65
CA GLY A 11 -2.50 2.06 -5.04
C GLY A 11 -3.87 2.35 -5.66
N ARG A 12 -4.97 2.14 -4.93
CA ARG A 12 -6.31 2.49 -5.41
C ARG A 12 -6.50 3.99 -5.60
N CYS A 13 -5.93 4.82 -4.72
CA CYS A 13 -5.91 6.26 -4.87
C CYS A 13 -5.07 6.69 -6.09
N ALA A 14 -3.88 6.12 -6.26
CA ALA A 14 -3.02 6.37 -7.41
C ALA A 14 -3.71 6.00 -8.74
N GLY A 15 -4.33 4.81 -8.80
CA GLY A 15 -5.14 4.39 -9.95
C GLY A 15 -6.31 5.34 -10.26
N ALA A 16 -6.96 5.87 -9.21
CA ALA A 16 -8.05 6.85 -9.38
C ALA A 16 -7.57 8.19 -9.93
N ILE A 17 -6.39 8.63 -9.53
CA ILE A 17 -5.75 9.82 -10.08
C ILE A 17 -5.45 9.61 -11.57
N VAL A 18 -4.91 8.45 -11.95
CA VAL A 18 -4.70 8.09 -13.37
C VAL A 18 -6.04 8.15 -14.12
N ALA A 19 -7.11 7.53 -13.58
CA ALA A 19 -8.43 7.54 -14.23
C ALA A 19 -8.95 8.96 -14.48
N TYR A 20 -8.79 9.83 -13.50
CA TYR A 20 -9.25 11.21 -13.60
C TYR A 20 -8.51 12.02 -14.66
N PHE A 21 -7.16 12.00 -14.63
CA PHE A 21 -6.36 12.82 -15.55
C PHE A 21 -6.32 12.28 -16.97
N THR A 22 -6.46 10.96 -17.15
CA THR A 22 -6.55 10.36 -18.50
C THR A 22 -7.97 10.34 -19.05
N ASN A 23 -8.97 10.71 -18.22
CA ASN A 23 -10.39 10.60 -18.53
C ASN A 23 -10.78 9.19 -19.03
N ASN A 24 -10.11 8.17 -18.52
CA ASN A 24 -10.39 6.78 -18.85
C ASN A 24 -11.03 6.05 -17.66
N TYR A 25 -12.29 5.66 -17.81
CA TYR A 25 -13.07 4.94 -16.79
C TYR A 25 -13.48 3.53 -17.25
N ASN A 26 -12.80 2.97 -18.26
CA ASN A 26 -13.06 1.61 -18.68
C ASN A 26 -12.46 0.63 -17.68
N LYS A 27 -13.30 -0.16 -17.02
CA LYS A 27 -12.89 -1.10 -15.95
C LYS A 27 -11.84 -2.11 -16.40
N GLU A 28 -11.88 -2.55 -17.66
CA GLU A 28 -10.94 -3.54 -18.21
C GLU A 28 -9.50 -2.99 -18.41
N ASP A 29 -9.34 -1.68 -18.21
CA ASP A 29 -8.03 -1.05 -18.31
C ASP A 29 -7.31 -0.93 -16.97
N TYR A 30 -7.98 -1.29 -15.85
CA TYR A 30 -7.46 -1.17 -14.50
C TYR A 30 -7.28 -2.54 -13.87
N TYR A 31 -6.04 -2.89 -13.55
CA TYR A 31 -5.67 -4.15 -12.94
C TYR A 31 -5.12 -3.94 -11.54
N GLU A 32 -5.89 -4.40 -10.55
CA GLU A 32 -5.49 -4.42 -9.15
C GLU A 32 -4.65 -5.67 -8.88
N ALA A 33 -3.45 -5.52 -8.32
CA ALA A 33 -2.54 -6.62 -8.09
C ALA A 33 -1.86 -6.56 -6.72
N ASN A 34 -1.56 -7.73 -6.18
CA ASN A 34 -0.55 -7.91 -5.15
C ASN A 34 0.80 -8.27 -5.79
N TYR A 35 1.90 -8.15 -5.02
CA TYR A 35 3.25 -8.39 -5.52
C TYR A 35 3.52 -9.81 -6.07
N ASN A 36 2.75 -10.80 -5.65
CA ASN A 36 2.88 -12.18 -6.09
C ASN A 36 1.83 -12.60 -7.13
N ASP A 37 0.96 -11.68 -7.53
CA ASP A 37 -0.07 -11.99 -8.53
C ASP A 37 0.54 -11.98 -9.93
N PRO A 38 0.12 -12.90 -10.81
CA PRO A 38 0.52 -12.85 -12.20
C PRO A 38 -0.09 -11.62 -12.87
N LEU A 39 0.75 -10.84 -13.56
CA LEU A 39 0.28 -9.65 -14.26
C LEU A 39 -0.13 -10.00 -15.72
N PRO A 40 -1.24 -9.41 -16.22
CA PRO A 40 -1.79 -9.74 -17.55
C PRO A 40 -1.03 -9.10 -18.72
N ILE A 41 0.26 -8.83 -18.57
CA ILE A 41 1.09 -8.06 -19.52
C ILE A 41 1.18 -8.72 -20.89
N ASP A 42 1.13 -10.04 -20.95
CA ASP A 42 1.15 -10.75 -22.23
C ASP A 42 -0.06 -10.42 -23.10
N SER A 43 -1.21 -10.10 -22.48
CA SER A 43 -2.44 -9.73 -23.18
C SER A 43 -2.45 -8.29 -23.71
N TYR A 44 -1.49 -7.44 -23.29
CA TYR A 44 -1.45 -6.04 -23.71
C TYR A 44 -0.96 -5.89 -25.15
N GLU A 45 -1.48 -4.91 -25.84
CA GLU A 45 -1.09 -4.64 -27.22
C GLU A 45 0.28 -3.95 -27.31
N ASN A 46 0.94 -4.09 -28.46
CA ASN A 46 2.18 -3.38 -28.72
C ASN A 46 1.92 -1.86 -28.77
N LYS A 47 2.87 -1.07 -28.27
CA LYS A 47 2.83 0.40 -28.23
C LYS A 47 1.70 0.98 -27.37
N GLU A 48 1.13 0.16 -26.51
CA GLU A 48 0.11 0.64 -25.56
C GLU A 48 0.76 1.54 -24.48
N THR A 49 -0.01 2.51 -23.98
CA THR A 49 0.41 3.27 -22.80
C THR A 49 0.05 2.48 -21.55
N VAL A 50 1.05 2.22 -20.68
CA VAL A 50 0.89 1.46 -19.45
C VAL A 50 1.36 2.30 -18.27
N TYR A 51 0.44 2.56 -17.35
CA TYR A 51 0.72 3.16 -16.05
C TYR A 51 0.96 2.06 -15.03
N LEU A 52 2.09 2.13 -14.34
CA LEU A 52 2.45 1.29 -13.21
C LEU A 52 2.52 2.23 -12.01
N VAL A 53 1.52 2.19 -11.11
CA VAL A 53 1.42 3.17 -10.02
C VAL A 53 1.35 2.46 -8.68
N ASP A 54 2.21 2.86 -7.75
CA ASP A 54 2.32 2.24 -6.43
C ASP A 54 2.51 0.72 -6.53
N PHE A 55 3.32 0.28 -7.49
CA PHE A 55 3.57 -1.14 -7.73
C PHE A 55 5.05 -1.38 -8.02
N SER A 56 5.71 -2.12 -7.15
CA SER A 56 7.14 -2.38 -7.25
C SER A 56 7.45 -3.66 -8.02
N PHE A 57 8.61 -3.65 -8.66
CA PHE A 57 9.23 -4.83 -9.27
C PHE A 57 10.55 -5.16 -8.56
N THR A 58 10.88 -6.45 -8.56
CA THR A 58 12.12 -7.01 -8.04
C THR A 58 12.87 -7.73 -9.15
N GLU A 59 14.07 -8.25 -8.87
CA GLU A 59 14.81 -9.09 -9.83
C GLU A 59 13.97 -10.26 -10.36
N ASP A 60 13.13 -10.87 -9.51
CA ASP A 60 12.30 -12.01 -9.91
C ASP A 60 11.12 -11.59 -10.81
N THR A 61 10.63 -10.36 -10.65
CA THR A 61 9.44 -9.86 -11.38
C THR A 61 9.77 -8.86 -12.49
N LYS A 62 11.03 -8.42 -12.64
CA LYS A 62 11.44 -7.45 -13.69
C LYS A 62 11.13 -7.92 -15.11
N HIS A 63 10.96 -9.21 -15.33
CA HIS A 63 10.59 -9.77 -16.63
C HIS A 63 9.28 -9.18 -17.18
N TYR A 64 8.40 -8.66 -16.31
CA TYR A 64 7.21 -7.91 -16.72
C TYR A 64 7.57 -6.57 -17.37
N LEU A 65 8.53 -5.81 -16.79
CA LEU A 65 9.05 -4.58 -17.39
C LEU A 65 9.73 -4.86 -18.74
N ASP A 66 10.57 -5.92 -18.80
CA ASP A 66 11.24 -6.34 -20.02
C ASP A 66 10.24 -6.68 -21.12
N THR A 67 9.13 -7.34 -20.78
CA THR A 67 8.08 -7.68 -21.72
C THR A 67 7.38 -6.44 -22.25
N LEU A 68 7.06 -5.46 -21.39
CA LEU A 68 6.48 -4.17 -21.82
C LEU A 68 7.43 -3.38 -22.73
N ILE A 69 8.73 -3.38 -22.42
CA ILE A 69 9.76 -2.74 -23.25
C ILE A 69 9.85 -3.42 -24.62
N LYS A 70 9.85 -4.76 -24.67
CA LYS A 70 9.84 -5.52 -25.93
C LYS A 70 8.60 -5.25 -26.79
N LYS A 71 7.47 -4.99 -26.15
CA LYS A 71 6.22 -4.59 -26.82
C LYS A 71 6.23 -3.12 -27.25
N GLU A 72 7.32 -2.39 -27.02
CA GLU A 72 7.45 -0.96 -27.30
C GLU A 72 6.36 -0.11 -26.60
N CYS A 73 5.86 -0.56 -25.44
CA CYS A 73 4.87 0.17 -24.67
C CYS A 73 5.44 1.50 -24.15
N LYS A 74 4.58 2.54 -24.10
CA LYS A 74 4.90 3.75 -23.36
C LYS A 74 4.65 3.46 -21.88
N ILE A 75 5.72 3.23 -21.11
CA ILE A 75 5.67 2.88 -19.70
C ILE A 75 5.81 4.16 -18.86
N ILE A 76 4.82 4.41 -17.97
CA ILE A 76 4.88 5.44 -16.94
C ILE A 76 4.89 4.71 -15.59
N HIS A 77 6.07 4.68 -14.94
CA HIS A 77 6.26 3.99 -13.67
C HIS A 77 6.40 5.01 -12.54
N ILE A 78 5.42 5.04 -11.63
CA ILE A 78 5.35 5.96 -10.49
C ILE A 78 5.27 5.12 -9.22
N ASP A 79 6.35 5.12 -8.45
CA ASP A 79 6.45 4.25 -7.29
C ASP A 79 7.35 4.81 -6.18
N HIS A 80 7.11 4.36 -4.95
CA HIS A 80 7.83 4.81 -3.77
C HIS A 80 8.56 3.69 -3.01
N HIS A 81 8.45 2.46 -3.46
CA HIS A 81 9.06 1.31 -2.81
C HIS A 81 10.58 1.27 -2.99
N THR A 82 11.30 0.95 -1.92
CA THR A 82 12.77 0.83 -1.96
C THR A 82 13.25 -0.25 -2.93
N SER A 83 12.49 -1.34 -3.08
CA SER A 83 12.76 -2.40 -4.06
C SER A 83 12.79 -1.89 -5.50
N THR A 84 11.90 -0.95 -5.86
CA THR A 84 11.95 -0.29 -7.17
C THR A 84 13.21 0.55 -7.33
N MET A 85 13.62 1.32 -6.30
CA MET A 85 14.85 2.12 -6.36
C MET A 85 16.07 1.21 -6.56
N GLU A 86 16.19 0.14 -5.77
CA GLU A 86 17.25 -0.86 -5.87
C GLU A 86 17.27 -1.52 -7.27
N LEU A 87 16.11 -1.87 -7.83
CA LEU A 87 16.01 -2.43 -9.16
C LEU A 87 16.53 -1.45 -10.24
N TYR A 88 16.15 -0.17 -10.14
CA TYR A 88 16.57 0.85 -11.11
C TYR A 88 18.06 1.21 -10.98
N GLU A 89 18.64 1.12 -9.78
CA GLU A 89 20.08 1.25 -9.58
C GLU A 89 20.85 0.10 -10.24
N ASN A 90 20.35 -1.12 -10.12
CA ASN A 90 20.96 -2.31 -10.69
C ASN A 90 20.75 -2.42 -12.22
N HIS A 91 19.70 -1.78 -12.76
CA HIS A 91 19.29 -1.82 -14.16
C HIS A 91 19.19 -0.42 -14.78
N PRO A 92 20.32 0.24 -15.11
CA PRO A 92 20.32 1.60 -15.65
C PRO A 92 19.50 1.77 -16.94
N GLU A 93 19.23 0.68 -17.66
CA GLU A 93 18.36 0.67 -18.85
C GLU A 93 16.93 1.10 -18.55
N TYR A 94 16.45 0.90 -17.31
CA TYR A 94 15.12 1.35 -16.88
C TYR A 94 15.08 2.86 -16.55
N ALA A 95 16.22 3.53 -16.39
CA ALA A 95 16.28 4.96 -16.04
C ALA A 95 15.58 5.88 -17.06
N LYS A 96 15.39 5.41 -18.30
CA LYS A 96 14.65 6.13 -19.37
C LYS A 96 13.13 5.94 -19.30
N LEU A 97 12.61 5.07 -18.45
CA LEU A 97 11.17 4.94 -18.28
C LEU A 97 10.61 6.18 -17.62
N GLU A 98 9.52 6.70 -18.19
CA GLU A 98 8.83 7.88 -17.70
C GLU A 98 8.24 7.67 -16.30
N GLY A 99 8.07 8.71 -15.49
CA GLY A 99 7.42 8.67 -14.19
C GLY A 99 8.31 9.21 -13.07
N ILE A 100 7.85 9.04 -11.84
CA ILE A 100 8.53 9.50 -10.62
C ILE A 100 8.79 8.30 -9.70
N ARG A 101 10.02 8.14 -9.25
CA ARG A 101 10.42 7.11 -8.27
C ARG A 101 11.13 7.81 -7.12
N SER A 102 10.50 7.79 -5.94
CA SER A 102 11.02 8.50 -4.76
C SER A 102 10.37 7.94 -3.50
N SER A 103 11.13 7.66 -2.47
CA SER A 103 10.62 7.19 -1.18
C SER A 103 10.14 8.33 -0.24
N GLU A 104 10.08 9.58 -0.73
CA GLU A 104 9.67 10.72 0.10
C GLU A 104 8.16 10.79 0.35
N HIS A 105 7.37 10.29 -0.61
CA HIS A 105 5.91 10.35 -0.60
C HIS A 105 5.33 9.03 -1.13
N SER A 106 4.08 8.78 -0.82
CA SER A 106 3.34 7.62 -1.31
C SER A 106 3.11 7.61 -2.81
N GLY A 107 2.78 6.46 -3.39
CA GLY A 107 2.50 6.31 -4.81
C GLY A 107 1.37 7.23 -5.30
N ALA A 108 0.31 7.43 -4.51
CA ALA A 108 -0.76 8.38 -4.85
C ALA A 108 -0.28 9.83 -4.90
N ALA A 109 0.56 10.23 -3.93
CA ALA A 109 1.10 11.59 -3.92
C ALA A 109 2.03 11.82 -5.11
N LEU A 110 2.92 10.88 -5.40
CA LEU A 110 3.79 10.95 -6.57
C LEU A 110 2.98 10.94 -7.87
N THR A 111 1.88 10.18 -7.95
CA THR A 111 1.00 10.16 -9.11
C THR A 111 0.31 11.51 -9.30
N TRP A 112 -0.17 12.14 -8.22
CA TRP A 112 -0.72 13.49 -8.31
C TRP A 112 0.31 14.49 -8.78
N MET A 113 1.52 14.48 -8.20
CA MET A 113 2.64 15.34 -8.56
C MET A 113 3.04 15.17 -10.04
N TYR A 114 3.04 13.94 -10.54
CA TYR A 114 3.33 13.67 -11.96
C TYR A 114 2.35 14.37 -12.91
N PHE A 115 1.05 14.32 -12.63
CA PHE A 115 0.05 14.91 -13.51
C PHE A 115 -0.11 16.43 -13.38
N THR A 116 0.23 16.99 -12.22
CA THR A 116 -0.02 18.42 -11.91
C THR A 116 1.25 19.26 -11.82
N ASP A 117 2.42 18.63 -11.89
CA ASP A 117 3.72 19.27 -11.66
C ASP A 117 3.87 19.91 -10.26
N THR A 118 3.00 19.53 -9.31
CA THR A 118 3.06 19.93 -7.91
C THR A 118 4.35 19.40 -7.27
N LYS A 119 5.05 20.22 -6.47
CA LYS A 119 6.35 19.85 -5.85
C LYS A 119 6.28 19.66 -4.34
N ASP A 120 5.28 20.18 -3.66
CA ASP A 120 5.11 20.06 -2.21
C ASP A 120 3.83 19.27 -1.91
N ILE A 121 3.92 18.30 -1.00
CA ILE A 121 2.77 17.50 -0.56
C ILE A 121 1.64 18.38 -0.02
N LYS A 122 1.95 19.56 0.54
CA LYS A 122 0.96 20.49 1.07
C LYS A 122 0.05 21.09 0.00
N ASP A 123 0.51 21.11 -1.24
CA ASP A 123 -0.25 21.60 -2.39
C ASP A 123 -1.09 20.51 -3.04
N CYS A 124 -0.88 19.23 -2.64
CA CYS A 124 -1.71 18.12 -3.05
C CYS A 124 -3.10 18.18 -2.39
N PRO A 125 -4.12 17.56 -2.97
CA PRO A 125 -5.45 17.43 -2.34
C PRO A 125 -5.36 16.82 -0.94
N LEU A 126 -6.23 17.25 -0.04
CA LEU A 126 -6.23 16.82 1.36
C LEU A 126 -6.34 15.29 1.52
N PHE A 127 -7.13 14.63 0.66
CA PHE A 127 -7.22 13.16 0.68
C PHE A 127 -5.90 12.49 0.28
N VAL A 128 -5.16 13.04 -0.69
CA VAL A 128 -3.82 12.56 -1.07
C VAL A 128 -2.83 12.74 0.07
N GLN A 129 -2.89 13.88 0.77
CA GLN A 129 -2.05 14.12 1.94
C GLN A 129 -2.33 13.08 3.05
N TYR A 130 -3.60 12.75 3.34
CA TYR A 130 -3.94 11.72 4.33
C TYR A 130 -3.47 10.32 3.91
N VAL A 131 -3.65 9.96 2.64
CA VAL A 131 -3.17 8.68 2.11
C VAL A 131 -1.66 8.60 2.28
N SER A 132 -0.91 9.61 1.88
CA SER A 132 0.56 9.63 1.99
C SER A 132 1.05 9.65 3.44
N ASP A 133 0.38 10.38 4.33
CA ASP A 133 0.73 10.43 5.75
C ASP A 133 0.53 9.06 6.44
N PHE A 134 -0.49 8.30 6.01
CA PHE A 134 -0.74 6.94 6.48
C PHE A 134 0.26 5.96 5.88
N ASP A 135 0.41 5.93 4.57
CA ASP A 135 1.18 4.92 3.85
C ASP A 135 2.69 5.00 4.17
N CYS A 136 3.23 6.22 4.17
CA CYS A 136 4.62 6.46 4.60
C CYS A 136 4.82 6.40 6.12
N TRP A 137 3.79 6.05 6.88
CA TRP A 137 3.81 5.91 8.35
C TRP A 137 4.26 7.16 9.09
N HIS A 138 3.97 8.36 8.54
CA HIS A 138 4.41 9.63 9.13
C HIS A 138 3.59 10.06 10.35
N TRP A 139 2.28 9.86 10.33
CA TRP A 139 1.34 10.24 11.40
C TRP A 139 1.43 11.72 11.82
N LYS A 140 1.73 12.60 10.88
CA LYS A 140 1.86 14.04 11.13
C LYS A 140 0.53 14.78 11.15
N MET A 141 -0.48 14.23 10.48
CA MET A 141 -1.80 14.84 10.37
C MET A 141 -2.78 14.19 11.34
N LYS A 142 -3.46 15.03 12.15
CA LYS A 142 -4.34 14.59 13.25
C LYS A 142 -5.46 13.63 12.81
N GLU A 143 -6.01 13.81 11.62
CA GLU A 143 -7.17 13.06 11.16
C GLU A 143 -6.81 11.90 10.22
N THR A 144 -5.53 11.64 9.95
CA THR A 144 -5.07 10.56 9.06
C THR A 144 -5.68 9.20 9.41
N GLU A 145 -5.58 8.81 10.67
CA GLU A 145 -6.12 7.53 11.11
C GLU A 145 -7.65 7.48 10.98
N ASN A 146 -8.34 8.58 11.30
CA ASN A 146 -9.78 8.66 11.14
C ASN A 146 -10.18 8.62 9.65
N PHE A 147 -9.43 9.27 8.77
CA PHE A 147 -9.65 9.18 7.33
C PHE A 147 -9.48 7.75 6.82
N LYS A 148 -8.39 7.06 7.20
CA LYS A 148 -8.13 5.65 6.86
C LYS A 148 -9.28 4.73 7.29
N PHE A 149 -9.70 4.79 8.57
CA PHE A 149 -10.83 4.01 9.05
C PHE A 149 -12.16 4.40 8.38
N GLY A 150 -12.30 5.65 7.99
CA GLY A 150 -13.46 6.13 7.24
C GLY A 150 -13.52 5.54 5.83
N MET A 151 -12.40 5.47 5.14
CA MET A 151 -12.32 4.82 3.82
C MET A 151 -12.67 3.34 3.89
N GLU A 152 -12.35 2.64 4.95
CA GLU A 152 -12.75 1.23 5.17
C GLU A 152 -14.27 1.06 5.34
N THR A 153 -15.02 2.12 5.66
CA THR A 153 -16.49 2.08 5.68
C THR A 153 -17.13 2.23 4.30
N VAL A 154 -16.35 2.60 3.29
CA VAL A 154 -16.83 2.74 1.93
C VAL A 154 -16.88 1.36 1.28
N SER A 155 -18.04 0.91 0.84
CA SER A 155 -18.25 -0.45 0.30
C SER A 155 -17.40 -0.75 -0.94
N ASN A 156 -17.05 0.27 -1.69
CA ASN A 156 -16.15 0.16 -2.84
C ASN A 156 -15.38 1.47 -3.02
N TYR A 157 -14.07 1.42 -2.85
CA TYR A 157 -13.14 2.51 -3.14
C TYR A 157 -12.04 2.09 -4.13
N GLY A 158 -12.35 1.16 -5.04
CA GLY A 158 -11.50 0.92 -6.22
C GLY A 158 -11.30 2.20 -7.06
N PRO A 159 -10.35 2.23 -7.98
CA PRO A 159 -9.93 3.46 -8.67
C PRO A 159 -11.05 4.16 -9.45
N LEU A 160 -12.06 3.43 -9.89
CA LEU A 160 -13.20 3.99 -10.64
C LEU A 160 -14.37 4.39 -9.75
N SER A 161 -14.22 4.34 -8.43
CA SER A 161 -15.25 4.74 -7.49
C SER A 161 -15.49 6.24 -7.53
N MET A 162 -16.77 6.63 -7.46
CA MET A 162 -17.20 8.02 -7.43
C MET A 162 -16.64 8.81 -6.23
N ILE A 163 -16.20 8.14 -5.17
CA ILE A 163 -15.63 8.81 -3.99
C ILE A 163 -14.40 9.64 -4.36
N TRP A 164 -13.51 9.08 -5.19
CA TRP A 164 -12.30 9.77 -5.63
C TRP A 164 -12.61 10.99 -6.49
N THR A 165 -13.56 10.85 -7.43
CA THR A 165 -14.00 12.00 -8.25
C THR A 165 -14.58 13.11 -7.39
N LYS A 166 -15.33 12.77 -6.31
CA LYS A 166 -15.83 13.77 -5.36
C LYS A 166 -14.69 14.48 -4.65
N PHE A 167 -13.72 13.75 -4.10
CA PHE A 167 -12.56 14.35 -3.44
C PHE A 167 -11.77 15.28 -4.36
N ILE A 168 -11.55 14.88 -5.62
CA ILE A 168 -10.85 15.72 -6.59
C ILE A 168 -11.64 17.00 -6.90
N LYS A 169 -12.96 16.89 -7.08
CA LYS A 169 -13.84 18.05 -7.29
C LYS A 169 -13.84 18.99 -6.07
N GLU A 170 -13.87 18.45 -4.87
CA GLU A 170 -13.78 19.22 -3.64
C GLU A 170 -12.47 20.01 -3.56
N HIS A 171 -11.35 19.40 -3.91
CA HIS A 171 -10.07 20.10 -3.96
C HIS A 171 -10.10 21.32 -4.88
N TYR A 172 -10.58 21.16 -6.11
CA TYR A 172 -10.66 22.28 -7.07
C TYR A 172 -11.69 23.35 -6.67
N ASN A 173 -12.76 22.95 -6.00
CA ASN A 173 -13.79 23.87 -5.53
C ASN A 173 -13.55 24.43 -4.10
N LYS A 174 -12.44 24.05 -3.46
CA LYS A 174 -11.99 24.49 -2.14
C LYS A 174 -12.98 24.24 -1.01
N TYR A 175 -13.60 23.05 -0.98
CA TYR A 175 -14.40 22.56 0.12
C TYR A 175 -14.04 21.11 0.46
N THR A 176 -14.52 20.57 1.60
CA THR A 176 -14.05 19.27 2.16
C THR A 176 -15.18 18.44 2.75
N GLU A 177 -16.42 18.64 2.30
CA GLU A 177 -17.63 18.03 2.91
C GLU A 177 -17.57 16.49 2.88
N THR A 178 -17.18 15.90 1.75
CA THR A 178 -17.08 14.44 1.63
C THR A 178 -15.94 13.90 2.51
N ILE A 179 -14.80 14.58 2.55
CA ILE A 179 -13.66 14.20 3.39
C ILE A 179 -14.04 14.26 4.87
N GLU A 180 -14.74 15.31 5.29
CA GLU A 180 -15.22 15.45 6.66
C GLU A 180 -16.22 14.36 7.06
N ASP A 181 -17.12 13.97 6.14
CA ASP A 181 -18.06 12.86 6.37
C ASP A 181 -17.30 11.53 6.53
N ILE A 182 -16.32 11.27 5.69
CA ILE A 182 -15.43 10.10 5.82
C ILE A 182 -14.72 10.10 7.18
N ILE A 183 -14.15 11.22 7.60
CA ILE A 183 -13.48 11.34 8.91
C ILE A 183 -14.47 11.08 10.06
N LYS A 184 -15.70 11.61 10.00
CA LYS A 184 -16.74 11.34 11.01
C LYS A 184 -17.08 9.86 11.11
N LYS A 185 -17.28 9.18 9.99
CA LYS A 185 -17.48 7.72 9.92
C LYS A 185 -16.30 6.97 10.50
N GLY A 186 -15.10 7.40 10.14
CA GLY A 186 -13.85 6.80 10.62
C GLY A 186 -13.66 6.89 12.13
N LYS A 187 -14.05 8.00 12.76
CA LYS A 187 -14.03 8.12 14.23
C LYS A 187 -14.88 7.05 14.91
N ILE A 188 -16.02 6.72 14.33
CA ILE A 188 -16.92 5.68 14.87
C ILE A 188 -16.30 4.30 14.60
N ALA A 189 -15.87 4.03 13.38
CA ALA A 189 -15.28 2.76 12.96
C ALA A 189 -14.01 2.46 13.78
N LYS A 190 -13.11 3.42 13.92
CA LYS A 190 -11.90 3.32 14.75
C LYS A 190 -12.22 2.94 16.19
N LYS A 191 -13.17 3.66 16.83
CA LYS A 191 -13.57 3.38 18.21
C LYS A 191 -14.15 1.96 18.36
N TYR A 192 -14.99 1.56 17.44
CA TYR A 192 -15.56 0.21 17.42
C TYR A 192 -14.47 -0.86 17.25
N SER A 193 -13.58 -0.69 16.26
CA SER A 193 -12.46 -1.60 16.01
C SER A 193 -11.52 -1.69 17.22
N ALA A 194 -11.16 -0.57 17.84
CA ALA A 194 -10.30 -0.55 19.02
C ALA A 194 -10.90 -1.34 20.20
N ASN A 195 -12.20 -1.22 20.45
CA ASN A 195 -12.88 -1.95 21.52
C ASN A 195 -12.86 -3.46 21.27
N ILE A 196 -13.18 -3.90 20.03
CA ILE A 196 -13.14 -5.30 19.66
C ILE A 196 -11.72 -5.85 19.72
N ASN A 197 -10.76 -5.13 19.16
CA ASN A 197 -9.36 -5.54 19.13
C ASN A 197 -8.77 -5.70 20.54
N LYS A 198 -9.12 -4.80 21.45
CA LYS A 198 -8.69 -4.89 22.86
C LYS A 198 -9.10 -6.20 23.50
N GLU A 199 -10.37 -6.59 23.36
CA GLU A 199 -10.87 -7.86 23.91
C GLU A 199 -10.28 -9.06 23.16
N TYR A 200 -10.09 -8.93 21.86
CA TYR A 200 -9.51 -10.00 21.05
C TYR A 200 -8.04 -10.24 21.42
N CYS A 201 -7.24 -9.18 21.57
CA CYS A 201 -5.85 -9.28 22.01
C CYS A 201 -5.73 -9.90 23.40
N LYS A 202 -6.59 -9.49 24.34
CA LYS A 202 -6.60 -10.05 25.70
C LYS A 202 -6.76 -11.57 25.72
N ASN A 203 -7.55 -12.11 24.81
CA ASN A 203 -7.89 -13.54 24.79
C ASN A 203 -6.96 -14.36 23.89
N PHE A 204 -6.41 -13.79 22.84
CA PHE A 204 -5.77 -14.55 21.77
C PHE A 204 -4.35 -14.07 21.40
N ALA A 205 -3.92 -12.89 21.88
CA ALA A 205 -2.55 -12.48 21.63
C ALA A 205 -1.57 -13.35 22.45
N TYR A 206 -0.45 -13.65 21.85
CA TYR A 206 0.65 -14.38 22.48
C TYR A 206 2.00 -13.82 22.05
N VAL A 207 3.05 -14.18 22.77
CA VAL A 207 4.41 -13.75 22.45
C VAL A 207 5.15 -14.92 21.83
N THR A 208 5.93 -14.65 20.80
CA THR A 208 6.88 -15.57 20.18
C THR A 208 8.22 -14.88 19.96
N GLU A 209 9.16 -15.57 19.37
CA GLU A 209 10.43 -15.02 18.90
C GLU A 209 10.51 -15.14 17.37
N VAL A 210 10.90 -14.05 16.71
CA VAL A 210 11.13 -13.99 15.26
C VAL A 210 12.52 -13.44 15.04
N GLU A 211 13.42 -14.26 14.50
CA GLU A 211 14.81 -13.88 14.25
C GLU A 211 15.50 -13.24 15.47
N GLY A 212 15.31 -13.84 16.65
CA GLY A 212 15.89 -13.37 17.92
C GLY A 212 15.17 -12.17 18.56
N ASN A 213 14.09 -11.68 17.97
CA ASN A 213 13.32 -10.55 18.49
C ASN A 213 12.00 -11.01 19.11
N LYS A 214 11.67 -10.50 20.31
CA LYS A 214 10.36 -10.72 20.90
C LYS A 214 9.27 -10.07 20.04
N CYS A 215 8.25 -10.87 19.71
CA CYS A 215 7.18 -10.47 18.83
C CYS A 215 5.81 -10.77 19.46
N ILE A 216 4.94 -9.78 19.59
CA ILE A 216 3.54 -10.00 19.94
C ILE A 216 2.77 -10.45 18.71
N VAL A 217 1.99 -11.51 18.83
CA VAL A 217 1.34 -12.20 17.71
C VAL A 217 -0.16 -12.30 17.92
N LEU A 218 -0.90 -12.14 16.83
CA LEU A 218 -2.34 -12.32 16.82
C LEU A 218 -2.79 -13.02 15.53
N ASN A 219 -3.68 -14.01 15.68
CA ASN A 219 -4.38 -14.58 14.54
C ASN A 219 -5.52 -13.66 14.10
N LYS A 220 -5.16 -12.63 13.32
CA LYS A 220 -6.11 -11.67 12.75
C LYS A 220 -5.43 -10.85 11.66
N LYS A 221 -5.73 -11.13 10.42
CA LYS A 221 -5.07 -10.45 9.29
C LYS A 221 -5.45 -8.98 9.15
N ASP A 222 -6.71 -8.63 9.38
CA ASP A 222 -7.22 -7.28 9.17
C ASP A 222 -6.72 -6.27 10.23
N GLY A 223 -6.32 -5.10 9.78
CA GLY A 223 -5.92 -3.97 10.62
C GLY A 223 -4.43 -3.86 10.93
N GLY A 224 -3.61 -4.79 10.47
CA GLY A 224 -2.16 -4.72 10.62
C GLY A 224 -1.70 -4.57 12.07
N SER A 225 -0.64 -3.81 12.33
CA SER A 225 -0.13 -3.54 13.69
C SER A 225 -1.11 -2.73 14.56
N LEU A 226 -2.05 -2.01 13.96
CA LEU A 226 -3.05 -1.21 14.69
C LEU A 226 -4.00 -2.07 15.54
N VAL A 227 -4.13 -3.38 15.26
CA VAL A 227 -4.95 -4.30 16.07
C VAL A 227 -4.46 -4.43 17.50
N PHE A 228 -3.17 -4.23 17.74
CA PHE A 228 -2.56 -4.38 19.06
C PHE A 228 -2.76 -3.15 19.95
N GLY A 229 -3.15 -1.99 19.37
CA GLY A 229 -3.26 -0.74 20.12
C GLY A 229 -1.94 -0.41 20.86
N ASP A 230 -2.04 -0.09 22.15
CA ASP A 230 -0.85 0.25 22.95
C ASP A 230 0.10 -0.93 23.21
N LEU A 231 -0.35 -2.16 23.07
CA LEU A 231 0.50 -3.35 23.27
C LEU A 231 1.70 -3.37 22.30
N VAL A 232 1.57 -2.79 21.12
CA VAL A 232 2.69 -2.71 20.16
C VAL A 232 3.92 -2.00 20.73
N LYS A 233 3.74 -1.11 21.71
CA LYS A 233 4.81 -0.36 22.36
C LYS A 233 5.64 -1.18 23.35
N GLU A 234 5.11 -2.32 23.79
CA GLU A 234 5.76 -3.20 24.75
C GLU A 234 6.70 -4.23 24.11
N TYR A 235 6.64 -4.35 22.79
CA TYR A 235 7.40 -5.33 22.03
C TYR A 235 8.13 -4.69 20.84
N PRO A 236 9.37 -5.11 20.54
CA PRO A 236 10.12 -4.58 19.40
C PRO A 236 9.48 -4.95 18.05
N MET A 237 8.69 -6.03 18.02
CA MET A 237 7.97 -6.48 16.82
C MET A 237 6.52 -6.85 17.14
N SER A 238 5.68 -6.72 16.14
CA SER A 238 4.33 -7.29 16.14
C SER A 238 4.06 -8.07 14.85
N MET A 239 3.23 -9.10 14.95
CA MET A 239 2.90 -9.97 13.83
C MET A 239 1.41 -10.33 13.85
N VAL A 240 0.77 -10.19 12.70
CA VAL A 240 -0.56 -10.75 12.48
C VAL A 240 -0.48 -11.87 11.46
N TRP A 241 -1.38 -12.86 11.57
CA TRP A 241 -1.44 -13.93 10.61
C TRP A 241 -2.86 -14.44 10.41
N ALA A 242 -3.09 -15.07 9.26
CA ALA A 242 -4.30 -15.80 8.96
C ALA A 242 -3.97 -17.00 8.06
N PHE A 243 -4.79 -18.06 8.16
CA PHE A 243 -4.75 -19.20 7.24
C PHE A 243 -5.81 -19.00 6.16
N ASP A 244 -5.42 -19.08 4.88
CA ASP A 244 -6.32 -18.87 3.75
C ASP A 244 -6.92 -20.16 3.16
N GLY A 245 -6.57 -21.29 3.74
CA GLY A 245 -6.97 -22.64 3.28
C GLY A 245 -5.81 -23.41 2.68
N GLU A 246 -4.71 -22.73 2.30
CA GLU A 246 -3.51 -23.33 1.70
C GLU A 246 -2.25 -22.90 2.45
N TYR A 247 -2.10 -21.60 2.71
CA TYR A 247 -0.93 -20.99 3.34
C TYR A 247 -1.28 -20.21 4.60
N TYR A 248 -0.34 -20.15 5.53
CA TYR A 248 -0.32 -19.19 6.62
C TYR A 248 0.29 -17.89 6.12
N GLN A 249 -0.52 -16.84 6.01
CA GLN A 249 -0.07 -15.49 5.59
C GLN A 249 0.31 -14.68 6.82
N TYR A 250 1.54 -14.17 6.84
CA TYR A 250 2.08 -13.39 7.93
C TYR A 250 2.33 -11.95 7.49
N SER A 251 2.04 -11.00 8.38
CA SER A 251 2.46 -9.61 8.24
C SER A 251 3.18 -9.20 9.52
N ILE A 252 4.41 -8.75 9.39
CA ILE A 252 5.30 -8.35 10.49
C ILE A 252 5.55 -6.85 10.45
N TYR A 253 5.65 -6.25 11.64
CA TYR A 253 5.80 -4.82 11.81
C TYR A 253 6.81 -4.51 12.90
N SER A 254 7.60 -3.44 12.71
CA SER A 254 8.48 -2.89 13.72
C SER A 254 8.66 -1.39 13.55
N GLN A 255 8.73 -0.67 14.65
CA GLN A 255 9.13 0.74 14.72
C GLN A 255 10.58 0.90 15.21
N ASP A 256 11.25 -0.20 15.59
CA ASP A 256 12.66 -0.18 15.96
C ASP A 256 13.51 0.04 14.70
N PRO A 257 14.33 1.10 14.65
CA PRO A 257 15.16 1.41 13.49
C PRO A 257 16.20 0.34 13.15
N ASN A 258 16.50 -0.56 14.11
CA ASN A 258 17.46 -1.65 13.93
C ASN A 258 16.82 -2.95 13.43
N ILE A 259 15.49 -3.03 13.36
CA ILE A 259 14.77 -4.20 12.87
C ILE A 259 14.27 -3.92 11.45
N PHE A 260 14.68 -4.74 10.52
CA PHE A 260 14.36 -4.62 9.09
C PHE A 260 13.36 -5.71 8.73
N CYS A 261 12.05 -5.39 8.79
CA CYS A 261 10.97 -6.33 8.48
C CYS A 261 11.12 -6.94 7.08
N ASN A 262 11.46 -6.13 6.08
CA ASN A 262 11.71 -6.63 4.72
C ASN A 262 12.80 -7.70 4.68
N LYS A 263 13.93 -7.49 5.38
CA LYS A 263 15.03 -8.48 5.42
C LYS A 263 14.65 -9.76 6.17
N ILE A 264 13.75 -9.66 7.14
CA ILE A 264 13.19 -10.82 7.81
C ILE A 264 12.25 -11.56 6.85
N ALA A 265 11.33 -10.85 6.20
CA ALA A 265 10.38 -11.44 5.27
C ALA A 265 11.06 -12.13 4.07
N GLU A 266 12.14 -11.54 3.53
CA GLU A 266 12.95 -12.12 2.44
C GLU A 266 13.49 -13.52 2.78
N LYS A 267 13.86 -13.79 4.04
CA LYS A 267 14.31 -15.12 4.49
C LYS A 267 13.21 -16.18 4.38
N TYR A 268 11.97 -15.75 4.39
CA TYR A 268 10.78 -16.61 4.27
C TYR A 268 10.12 -16.52 2.88
N GLY A 269 10.85 -15.97 1.89
CA GLY A 269 10.34 -15.83 0.51
C GLY A 269 9.30 -14.73 0.31
N GLY A 270 9.27 -13.77 1.24
CA GLY A 270 8.39 -12.61 1.18
C GLY A 270 9.12 -11.30 0.90
N GLY A 271 8.49 -10.16 1.25
CA GLY A 271 9.05 -8.83 1.03
C GLY A 271 8.22 -7.73 1.66
N GLY A 272 8.57 -6.47 1.38
CA GLY A 272 7.86 -5.29 1.87
C GLY A 272 8.81 -4.15 2.24
N HIS A 273 8.32 -3.28 3.12
CA HIS A 273 9.07 -2.14 3.63
C HIS A 273 9.91 -2.49 4.86
N LYS A 274 10.86 -1.61 5.18
CA LYS A 274 11.69 -1.73 6.39
C LYS A 274 10.86 -1.93 7.66
N GLY A 275 9.77 -1.19 7.83
CA GLY A 275 8.92 -1.21 9.03
C GLY A 275 7.71 -2.16 8.94
N ALA A 276 7.37 -2.68 7.76
CA ALA A 276 6.23 -3.53 7.51
C ALA A 276 6.48 -4.45 6.32
N ALA A 277 6.36 -5.76 6.53
CA ALA A 277 6.61 -6.74 5.47
C ALA A 277 5.72 -7.97 5.66
N GLY A 278 5.58 -8.76 4.60
CA GLY A 278 4.75 -9.96 4.62
C GLY A 278 5.42 -11.15 3.96
N PHE A 279 5.01 -12.34 4.38
CA PHE A 279 5.41 -13.62 3.78
C PHE A 279 4.33 -14.68 4.02
N ARG A 280 4.46 -15.82 3.35
CA ARG A 280 3.54 -16.95 3.53
C ARG A 280 4.32 -18.25 3.70
N LEU A 281 3.79 -19.16 4.50
CA LEU A 281 4.38 -20.48 4.80
C LEU A 281 3.29 -21.56 4.75
N GLU A 282 3.68 -22.77 4.42
CA GLU A 282 2.81 -23.96 4.50
C GLU A 282 2.58 -24.39 5.95
N ASP A 283 3.55 -24.14 6.84
CA ASP A 283 3.52 -24.49 8.25
C ASP A 283 3.47 -23.25 9.16
N MET A 284 3.08 -23.46 10.42
CA MET A 284 3.04 -22.45 11.47
C MET A 284 4.21 -22.63 12.45
N PRO A 285 5.38 -22.01 12.22
CA PRO A 285 6.57 -22.18 13.07
C PRO A 285 6.53 -21.32 14.33
N PHE A 286 5.76 -20.24 14.36
CA PHE A 286 5.78 -19.22 15.43
C PHE A 286 4.87 -19.61 16.60
N LYS A 287 5.37 -20.48 17.49
CA LYS A 287 4.65 -20.95 18.67
C LYS A 287 4.80 -19.98 19.84
N LYS A 288 3.85 -20.03 20.77
CA LYS A 288 3.92 -19.29 22.04
C LYS A 288 5.13 -19.72 22.85
N ILE A 289 5.91 -18.77 23.35
CA ILE A 289 7.03 -18.94 24.27
C ILE A 289 6.64 -18.53 25.69
#